data_dccb291fd38358f9ae5f30f98766c667
#
_entry.id   dccb291fd38358f9ae5f30f98766c667
#
_cell.length_a   1.000
_cell.length_b   1.000
_cell.length_c   1.000
_cell.angle_alpha   90.00
_cell.angle_beta   90.00
_cell.angle_gamma   90.00
#
_symmetry.space_group_name_H-M   'P 1'
#
loop_
_entity.id
_entity.type
_entity.pdbx_description
1 polymer ?
#
loop_
_entity_poly.entity_id
_entity_poly.type
_entity_poly.pdbx_seq_one_letter_code
_entity_poly.pdbx_strand_id
1 'polypeptide(L)'
;MTKHNIKNCVVTDLDDTMWDWLGMWYNSFNPYFNEIRESFNIDEDVLKADFKNLHQQYKTTEVSFAFEELTSLSDENKKKITKKPLTGKSILHKYNSNKKSNLRLYDGVLKTLLHLKSQGVLIIGFTESNAFFTKYRIKNLELDGIFDCIYTPLDTGAPKSVDKFYDDEHWEPIKTEIRYLSKSIKKPDSEILEIILRDFQVAKENAIYIGDKIDRDIRMALDAGVTSIYAKYGSEIASDKYKLLKEVTHWTDEDVKREQEFHEKHRNEEIKPDLILEESFSQLLNYISFTSYEKKLNKDLIPNIISIWSDVVKVQQHFNDIALRIRNLALTAFTFIIATLGYIVKENIVFYIGGKEINSITVFSFLGALIIFCFCFMDRYWYHKFLIGAVSQASFIENKWYKIIPEIGLSNAITKQSGFYVGFGRFKTKLDSKKRFWFFYAPLILIFCVFFVSSFFLDNDKKAKTIENLKIKNGEQLKEIDSLRIKLLEIKISNQIKSTPVIKSDKLEAPIHPKTTQHSN
;
A
#
# COMPACT_ATOMS: atom_id res chain seq x y z
N MET A 1 -30.75 48.24 19.51
CA MET A 1 -30.79 46.77 19.44
C MET A 1 -30.01 46.34 18.23
N THR A 2 -28.79 45.95 18.41
CA THR A 2 -27.90 45.43 17.36
C THR A 2 -28.52 44.17 16.78
N LYS A 3 -28.67 44.11 15.44
CA LYS A 3 -29.03 42.86 14.74
C LYS A 3 -28.16 41.76 15.30
N HIS A 4 -28.73 40.79 15.99
CA HIS A 4 -27.97 39.61 16.43
C HIS A 4 -27.37 38.98 15.19
N ASN A 5 -26.06 38.93 15.19
CA ASN A 5 -25.26 38.34 14.12
C ASN A 5 -25.42 36.82 14.20
N ILE A 6 -26.54 36.30 13.66
CA ILE A 6 -26.88 34.89 13.68
C ILE A 6 -26.10 34.23 12.52
N LYS A 7 -25.31 33.23 12.85
CA LYS A 7 -24.47 32.49 11.89
C LYS A 7 -24.93 31.03 11.82
N ASN A 8 -24.69 30.37 10.70
CA ASN A 8 -24.98 28.94 10.52
C ASN A 8 -23.81 28.14 9.94
N CYS A 9 -22.68 28.82 9.67
CA CYS A 9 -21.48 28.20 9.13
C CYS A 9 -20.24 28.75 9.82
N VAL A 10 -19.39 27.83 10.25
CA VAL A 10 -18.04 28.10 10.77
C VAL A 10 -17.04 27.52 9.79
N VAL A 11 -16.23 28.36 9.17
CA VAL A 11 -15.03 27.94 8.45
C VAL A 11 -13.83 28.27 9.34
N THR A 12 -12.93 27.35 9.53
CA THR A 12 -11.80 27.54 10.44
C THR A 12 -10.50 27.00 9.88
N ASP A 13 -9.41 27.72 10.15
CA ASP A 13 -8.09 27.13 10.10
C ASP A 13 -7.96 26.00 11.12
N LEU A 14 -6.96 25.15 10.98
CA LEU A 14 -6.79 23.97 11.83
C LEU A 14 -5.53 24.07 12.70
N ASP A 15 -4.34 24.16 12.10
CA ASP A 15 -3.06 24.20 12.79
C ASP A 15 -2.90 25.53 13.54
N ASP A 16 -2.47 25.50 14.78
CA ASP A 16 -2.36 26.64 15.68
C ASP A 16 -3.70 27.40 15.92
N THR A 17 -4.81 26.89 15.40
CA THR A 17 -6.18 27.38 15.65
C THR A 17 -7.02 26.37 16.42
N MET A 18 -7.04 25.11 16.00
CA MET A 18 -7.75 24.03 16.71
C MET A 18 -6.83 23.27 17.67
N TRP A 19 -5.59 23.06 17.30
CA TRP A 19 -4.56 22.36 18.08
C TRP A 19 -3.21 23.07 18.00
N ASP A 20 -2.40 22.91 19.04
CA ASP A 20 -1.03 23.44 19.13
C ASP A 20 -0.08 22.67 18.19
N TRP A 21 -0.08 23.07 16.90
CA TRP A 21 0.79 22.45 15.90
C TRP A 21 2.27 22.79 16.15
N LEU A 22 2.60 24.05 16.42
CA LEU A 22 3.98 24.49 16.62
C LEU A 22 4.60 23.83 17.84
N GLY A 23 3.85 23.75 18.95
CA GLY A 23 4.31 23.07 20.16
C GLY A 23 4.48 21.56 19.95
N MET A 24 3.53 20.90 19.29
CA MET A 24 3.65 19.49 18.93
C MET A 24 4.86 19.23 18.04
N TRP A 25 5.04 20.04 16.99
CA TRP A 25 6.17 19.92 16.06
C TRP A 25 7.49 20.11 16.80
N TYR A 26 7.67 21.18 17.55
CA TYR A 26 8.90 21.48 18.27
C TYR A 26 9.24 20.39 19.30
N ASN A 27 8.28 20.01 20.13
CA ASN A 27 8.49 19.01 21.19
C ASN A 27 8.76 17.60 20.66
N SER A 28 8.45 17.35 19.39
CA SER A 28 8.79 16.09 18.72
C SER A 28 10.06 16.20 17.88
N PHE A 29 10.20 17.25 17.08
CA PHE A 29 11.30 17.43 16.15
C PHE A 29 12.62 17.78 16.86
N ASN A 30 12.63 18.69 17.83
CA ASN A 30 13.85 19.11 18.49
C ASN A 30 14.58 17.95 19.23
N PRO A 31 13.91 17.09 20.03
CA PRO A 31 14.56 15.91 20.60
C PRO A 31 15.04 14.91 19.53
N TYR A 32 14.26 14.73 18.46
CA TYR A 32 14.62 13.85 17.35
C TYR A 32 15.87 14.35 16.62
N PHE A 33 15.91 15.63 16.30
CA PHE A 33 17.05 16.30 15.67
C PHE A 33 18.33 16.16 16.53
N ASN A 34 18.24 16.47 17.82
CA ASN A 34 19.37 16.38 18.74
C ASN A 34 19.84 14.93 18.93
N GLU A 35 18.94 13.96 19.04
CA GLU A 35 19.32 12.54 19.17
C GLU A 35 20.03 12.03 17.91
N ILE A 36 19.62 12.45 16.72
CA ILE A 36 20.33 12.13 15.46
C ILE A 36 21.72 12.77 15.46
N ARG A 37 21.79 14.07 15.76
CA ARG A 37 23.03 14.84 15.80
C ARG A 37 24.07 14.18 16.71
N GLU A 38 23.67 13.87 17.94
CA GLU A 38 24.54 13.30 18.98
C GLU A 38 24.91 11.83 18.69
N SER A 39 23.93 11.01 18.28
CA SER A 39 24.18 9.58 18.03
C SER A 39 25.11 9.33 16.87
N PHE A 40 25.15 10.23 15.89
CA PHE A 40 25.93 10.05 14.65
C PHE A 40 27.03 11.10 14.50
N ASN A 41 27.25 11.96 15.52
CA ASN A 41 28.26 13.02 15.54
C ASN A 41 28.23 13.90 14.28
N ILE A 42 27.04 14.41 13.94
CA ILE A 42 26.83 15.27 12.77
C ILE A 42 26.88 16.73 13.25
N ASP A 43 27.53 17.58 12.47
CA ASP A 43 27.52 19.01 12.71
C ASP A 43 26.10 19.58 12.64
N GLU A 44 25.78 20.51 13.52
CA GLU A 44 24.43 21.06 13.67
C GLU A 44 23.96 21.78 12.41
N ASP A 45 24.84 22.61 11.82
CA ASP A 45 24.48 23.42 10.66
C ASP A 45 24.35 22.53 9.42
N VAL A 46 25.17 21.47 9.31
CA VAL A 46 25.05 20.47 8.26
C VAL A 46 23.69 19.73 8.33
N LEU A 47 23.31 19.31 9.54
CA LEU A 47 22.04 18.60 9.71
C LEU A 47 20.82 19.51 9.48
N LYS A 48 20.89 20.79 9.94
CA LYS A 48 19.85 21.80 9.67
C LYS A 48 19.68 22.04 8.18
N ALA A 49 20.79 22.23 7.46
CA ALA A 49 20.77 22.42 6.01
C ALA A 49 20.18 21.22 5.26
N ASP A 50 20.51 20.01 5.71
CA ASP A 50 20.01 18.77 5.12
C ASP A 50 18.47 18.64 5.32
N PHE A 51 17.97 18.88 6.53
CA PHE A 51 16.53 18.94 6.77
C PHE A 51 15.86 20.06 5.98
N LYS A 52 16.45 21.26 5.89
CA LYS A 52 15.91 22.38 5.11
C LYS A 52 15.76 21.98 3.63
N ASN A 53 16.79 21.41 3.03
CA ASN A 53 16.77 20.96 1.64
C ASN A 53 15.67 19.91 1.41
N LEU A 54 15.55 18.95 2.31
CA LEU A 54 14.52 17.93 2.26
C LEU A 54 13.11 18.52 2.36
N HIS A 55 12.89 19.41 3.34
CA HIS A 55 11.61 20.08 3.52
C HIS A 55 11.23 20.96 2.32
N GLN A 56 12.21 21.62 1.68
CA GLN A 56 12.00 22.39 0.45
C GLN A 56 11.64 21.49 -0.74
N GLN A 57 12.30 20.33 -0.86
CA GLN A 57 11.99 19.33 -1.89
C GLN A 57 10.54 18.86 -1.79
N TYR A 58 10.06 18.53 -0.57
CA TYR A 58 8.71 18.06 -0.33
C TYR A 58 7.68 19.18 -0.11
N LYS A 59 8.11 20.43 -0.06
CA LYS A 59 7.27 21.63 0.19
C LYS A 59 6.44 21.52 1.46
N THR A 60 7.01 20.94 2.51
CA THR A 60 6.41 20.77 3.83
C THR A 60 7.49 20.54 4.89
N THR A 61 7.27 21.01 6.10
CA THR A 61 8.12 20.69 7.28
C THR A 61 7.78 19.36 7.94
N GLU A 62 6.76 18.68 7.44
CA GLU A 62 6.35 17.38 7.95
C GLU A 62 6.53 16.32 6.85
N VAL A 63 7.72 15.74 6.79
CA VAL A 63 8.05 14.65 5.87
C VAL A 63 8.07 13.33 6.65
N SER A 64 7.22 12.39 6.28
CA SER A 64 7.23 11.04 6.86
C SER A 64 8.56 10.34 6.54
N PHE A 65 9.19 9.74 7.55
CA PHE A 65 10.47 9.02 7.37
C PHE A 65 11.58 9.89 6.76
N ALA A 66 11.63 11.18 7.09
CA ALA A 66 12.61 12.14 6.59
C ALA A 66 14.05 11.64 6.64
N PHE A 67 14.42 10.87 7.68
CA PHE A 67 15.77 10.31 7.85
C PHE A 67 16.23 9.40 6.70
N GLU A 68 15.33 8.79 5.94
CA GLU A 68 15.68 7.91 4.83
C GLU A 68 16.33 8.67 3.66
N GLU A 69 16.02 9.95 3.54
CA GLU A 69 16.51 10.82 2.46
C GLU A 69 17.56 11.84 2.90
N LEU A 70 17.88 11.91 4.20
CA LEU A 70 18.97 12.77 4.68
C LEU A 70 20.30 12.33 4.10
N THR A 71 21.02 13.28 3.48
CA THR A 71 22.32 13.05 2.83
C THR A 71 23.46 13.00 3.83
N SER A 72 23.31 13.65 4.97
CA SER A 72 24.24 13.61 6.11
C SER A 72 24.31 12.27 6.83
N LEU A 73 23.39 11.35 6.55
CA LEU A 73 23.32 10.03 7.16
C LEU A 73 23.77 8.92 6.20
N SER A 74 24.70 8.07 6.65
CA SER A 74 25.02 6.83 5.94
C SER A 74 23.88 5.82 6.01
N ASP A 75 23.80 4.87 5.07
CA ASP A 75 22.79 3.82 5.06
C ASP A 75 22.80 2.96 6.33
N GLU A 76 23.95 2.79 6.96
CA GLU A 76 24.09 2.09 8.23
C GLU A 76 23.41 2.90 9.36
N ASN A 77 23.63 4.22 9.40
CA ASN A 77 23.05 5.11 10.40
C ASN A 77 21.53 5.23 10.24
N LYS A 78 21.03 5.28 8.98
CA LYS A 78 19.58 5.24 8.68
C LYS A 78 18.92 3.99 9.27
N LYS A 79 19.55 2.83 9.13
CA LYS A 79 19.07 1.58 9.74
C LYS A 79 19.05 1.62 11.26
N LYS A 80 19.99 2.31 11.91
CA LYS A 80 20.03 2.46 13.39
C LYS A 80 18.86 3.28 13.93
N ILE A 81 18.34 4.25 13.16
CA ILE A 81 17.21 5.10 13.56
C ILE A 81 15.93 4.26 13.78
N THR A 82 15.71 3.24 12.96
CA THR A 82 14.55 2.35 13.06
C THR A 82 14.77 1.15 13.97
N LYS A 83 16.03 0.74 14.16
CA LYS A 83 16.38 -0.45 14.93
C LYS A 83 16.10 -0.25 16.41
N LYS A 84 15.32 -1.17 17.00
CA LYS A 84 15.08 -1.18 18.44
C LYS A 84 16.39 -1.54 19.16
N PRO A 85 16.90 -0.71 20.07
CA PRO A 85 18.07 -1.03 20.90
C PRO A 85 17.74 -2.17 21.88
N LEU A 86 18.77 -2.75 22.52
CA LEU A 86 18.60 -3.80 23.54
C LEU A 86 17.74 -3.31 24.72
N THR A 87 17.88 -2.05 25.08
CA THR A 87 17.07 -1.39 26.11
C THR A 87 16.45 -0.11 25.53
N GLY A 88 15.14 0.06 25.71
CA GLY A 88 14.44 1.28 25.29
C GLY A 88 13.74 1.18 23.93
N LYS A 89 13.55 2.32 23.30
CA LYS A 89 12.81 2.51 22.04
C LYS A 89 13.76 3.07 20.97
N SER A 90 13.49 2.77 19.69
CA SER A 90 14.25 3.37 18.58
C SER A 90 14.04 4.89 18.51
N ILE A 91 14.96 5.58 17.86
CA ILE A 91 14.88 7.04 17.66
C ILE A 91 13.56 7.42 16.98
N LEU A 92 13.20 6.71 15.89
CA LEU A 92 11.94 6.93 15.19
C LEU A 92 10.72 6.68 16.09
N HIS A 93 10.75 5.63 16.92
CA HIS A 93 9.64 5.35 17.83
C HIS A 93 9.46 6.46 18.86
N LYS A 94 10.55 7.01 19.42
CA LYS A 94 10.50 8.15 20.34
C LYS A 94 9.90 9.38 19.66
N TYR A 95 10.36 9.69 18.45
CA TYR A 95 9.82 10.79 17.65
C TYR A 95 8.32 10.68 17.45
N ASN A 96 7.84 9.53 16.95
CA ASN A 96 6.41 9.31 16.71
C ASN A 96 5.59 9.32 18.01
N SER A 97 6.16 8.79 19.11
CA SER A 97 5.53 8.81 20.42
C SER A 97 5.39 10.24 20.95
N ASN A 98 6.45 11.06 20.82
CA ASN A 98 6.43 12.46 21.21
C ASN A 98 5.44 13.26 20.36
N LYS A 99 5.40 13.03 19.05
CA LYS A 99 4.43 13.67 18.15
C LYS A 99 3.00 13.39 18.58
N LYS A 100 2.69 12.13 18.88
CA LYS A 100 1.35 11.73 19.33
C LYS A 100 1.02 12.30 20.71
N SER A 101 1.94 12.28 21.68
CA SER A 101 1.67 12.73 23.06
C SER A 101 1.55 14.25 23.18
N ASN A 102 2.16 15.01 22.26
CA ASN A 102 2.08 16.47 22.24
C ASN A 102 0.97 17.00 21.34
N LEU A 103 0.28 16.15 20.57
CA LEU A 103 -0.86 16.56 19.77
C LEU A 103 -2.06 16.77 20.68
N ARG A 104 -2.45 18.04 20.90
CA ARG A 104 -3.52 18.43 21.83
C ARG A 104 -4.36 19.55 21.23
N LEU A 105 -5.66 19.46 21.44
CA LEU A 105 -6.56 20.57 21.17
C LEU A 105 -6.32 21.72 22.13
N TYR A 106 -6.51 22.95 21.65
CA TYR A 106 -6.59 24.10 22.54
C TYR A 106 -7.83 24.02 23.44
N ASP A 107 -7.75 24.74 24.56
CA ASP A 107 -8.83 24.76 25.54
C ASP A 107 -10.15 25.25 24.95
N GLY A 108 -11.21 24.54 25.28
CA GLY A 108 -12.56 24.84 24.82
C GLY A 108 -12.92 24.39 23.40
N VAL A 109 -11.93 24.00 22.56
CA VAL A 109 -12.18 23.62 21.15
C VAL A 109 -13.18 22.49 21.03
N LEU A 110 -12.90 21.33 21.64
CA LEU A 110 -13.79 20.15 21.51
C LEU A 110 -15.20 20.44 22.00
N LYS A 111 -15.32 21.05 23.17
CA LYS A 111 -16.61 21.37 23.80
C LYS A 111 -17.43 22.32 22.90
N THR A 112 -16.78 23.35 22.37
CA THR A 112 -17.45 24.35 21.51
C THR A 112 -17.86 23.73 20.18
N LEU A 113 -16.99 22.96 19.53
CA LEU A 113 -17.32 22.27 18.27
C LEU A 113 -18.48 21.29 18.44
N LEU A 114 -18.51 20.50 19.52
CA LEU A 114 -19.62 19.61 19.84
C LEU A 114 -20.92 20.38 20.08
N HIS A 115 -20.85 21.52 20.77
CA HIS A 115 -22.01 22.39 20.96
C HIS A 115 -22.54 22.93 19.63
N LEU A 116 -21.69 23.47 18.77
CA LEU A 116 -22.07 23.94 17.44
C LEU A 116 -22.69 22.82 16.60
N LYS A 117 -22.08 21.63 16.65
CA LYS A 117 -22.61 20.45 15.94
C LYS A 117 -23.99 20.04 16.44
N SER A 118 -24.22 20.10 17.76
CA SER A 118 -25.51 19.80 18.35
C SER A 118 -26.62 20.79 17.93
N GLN A 119 -26.24 22.03 17.62
CA GLN A 119 -27.13 23.04 17.05
C GLN A 119 -27.34 22.92 15.54
N GLY A 120 -26.67 21.97 14.89
CA GLY A 120 -26.73 21.78 13.44
C GLY A 120 -25.98 22.81 12.64
N VAL A 121 -24.97 23.49 13.22
CA VAL A 121 -24.10 24.43 12.51
C VAL A 121 -23.20 23.66 11.57
N LEU A 122 -23.00 24.19 10.36
CA LEU A 122 -22.04 23.66 9.40
C LEU A 122 -20.62 24.01 9.84
N ILE A 123 -19.76 23.00 10.01
CA ILE A 123 -18.38 23.18 10.45
C ILE A 123 -17.42 22.70 9.37
N ILE A 124 -16.61 23.59 8.84
CA ILE A 124 -15.69 23.35 7.74
C ILE A 124 -14.27 23.68 8.18
N GLY A 125 -13.32 22.75 7.98
CA GLY A 125 -11.90 23.01 8.13
C GLY A 125 -11.26 23.46 6.82
N PHE A 126 -10.33 24.40 6.88
CA PHE A 126 -9.46 24.75 5.76
C PHE A 126 -8.02 24.89 6.24
N THR A 127 -7.14 24.03 5.73
CA THR A 127 -5.72 24.00 6.11
C THR A 127 -4.79 23.91 4.92
N GLU A 128 -3.58 24.44 5.05
CA GLU A 128 -2.49 24.27 4.08
C GLU A 128 -1.61 23.05 4.39
N SER A 129 -1.84 22.37 5.51
CA SER A 129 -1.20 21.10 5.84
C SER A 129 -1.61 19.98 4.88
N ASN A 130 -0.66 19.11 4.55
CA ASN A 130 -0.88 17.97 3.67
C ASN A 130 -1.99 17.04 4.21
N ALA A 131 -2.74 16.44 3.29
CA ALA A 131 -3.90 15.59 3.60
C ALA A 131 -3.57 14.44 4.56
N PHE A 132 -2.43 13.78 4.40
CA PHE A 132 -2.00 12.70 5.29
C PHE A 132 -1.95 13.15 6.76
N PHE A 133 -1.28 14.28 7.04
CA PHE A 133 -1.14 14.77 8.41
C PHE A 133 -2.45 15.35 8.95
N THR A 134 -3.25 15.97 8.11
CA THR A 134 -4.60 16.43 8.47
C THR A 134 -5.47 15.26 8.92
N LYS A 135 -5.56 14.20 8.13
CA LYS A 135 -6.30 12.96 8.46
C LYS A 135 -5.77 12.30 9.72
N TYR A 136 -4.45 12.20 9.87
CA TYR A 136 -3.80 11.69 11.07
C TYR A 136 -4.24 12.45 12.34
N ARG A 137 -4.25 13.78 12.29
CA ARG A 137 -4.67 14.63 13.42
C ARG A 137 -6.15 14.47 13.72
N ILE A 138 -7.01 14.53 12.71
CA ILE A 138 -8.47 14.33 12.86
C ILE A 138 -8.77 13.02 13.56
N LYS A 139 -8.09 11.95 13.20
CA LYS A 139 -8.31 10.63 13.81
C LYS A 139 -7.78 10.54 15.25
N ASN A 140 -6.56 11.04 15.51
CA ASN A 140 -5.97 10.97 16.85
C ASN A 140 -6.60 11.93 17.85
N LEU A 141 -7.21 13.03 17.39
CA LEU A 141 -7.94 14.00 18.22
C LEU A 141 -9.44 13.69 18.31
N GLU A 142 -9.89 12.55 17.74
CA GLU A 142 -11.29 12.11 17.76
C GLU A 142 -12.27 13.12 17.14
N LEU A 143 -11.82 13.86 16.12
CA LEU A 143 -12.61 14.90 15.45
C LEU A 143 -13.41 14.39 14.24
N ASP A 144 -13.33 13.08 13.92
CA ASP A 144 -14.07 12.49 12.81
C ASP A 144 -15.59 12.57 13.02
N GLY A 145 -16.27 13.26 12.11
CA GLY A 145 -17.70 13.53 12.16
C GLY A 145 -18.08 14.82 12.92
N ILE A 146 -17.12 15.54 13.49
CA ILE A 146 -17.33 16.89 14.02
C ILE A 146 -17.29 17.88 12.87
N PHE A 147 -16.26 17.85 12.05
CA PHE A 147 -16.22 18.58 10.80
C PHE A 147 -17.15 17.91 9.76
N ASP A 148 -17.93 18.72 9.05
CA ASP A 148 -18.71 18.26 7.91
C ASP A 148 -17.81 18.03 6.70
N CYS A 149 -16.82 18.91 6.51
CA CYS A 149 -15.85 18.84 5.43
C CYS A 149 -14.52 19.50 5.85
N ILE A 150 -13.41 19.01 5.31
CA ILE A 150 -12.10 19.64 5.45
C ILE A 150 -11.48 19.79 4.07
N TYR A 151 -11.07 21.01 3.76
CA TYR A 151 -10.28 21.34 2.57
C TYR A 151 -8.81 21.32 2.90
N THR A 152 -8.04 20.54 2.15
CA THR A 152 -6.60 20.31 2.38
C THR A 152 -5.90 20.06 1.05
N PRO A 153 -4.63 20.46 0.87
CA PRO A 153 -3.89 20.11 -0.34
C PRO A 153 -3.61 18.60 -0.41
N LEU A 154 -3.56 18.07 -1.64
CA LEU A 154 -3.07 16.71 -1.90
C LEU A 154 -1.64 16.54 -1.40
N ASP A 155 -1.32 15.34 -0.93
CA ASP A 155 0.04 14.98 -0.58
C ASP A 155 0.97 15.05 -1.80
N THR A 156 2.13 15.67 -1.64
CA THR A 156 3.19 15.69 -2.65
C THR A 156 4.20 14.62 -2.33
N GLY A 157 3.96 13.41 -2.84
CA GLY A 157 4.90 12.32 -2.68
C GLY A 157 5.23 12.01 -1.22
N ALA A 158 5.17 10.76 -0.85
CA ALA A 158 5.78 10.28 0.38
C ALA A 158 7.05 9.52 0.00
N PRO A 159 8.08 9.46 0.86
CA PRO A 159 9.17 8.52 0.67
C PRO A 159 8.60 7.13 0.41
N LYS A 160 9.19 6.38 -0.53
CA LYS A 160 8.70 5.05 -0.98
C LYS A 160 8.52 4.02 0.14
N SER A 161 9.10 4.28 1.30
CA SER A 161 9.00 3.43 2.49
C SER A 161 7.68 3.55 3.24
N VAL A 162 6.91 4.63 3.06
CA VAL A 162 5.65 4.87 3.78
C VAL A 162 4.59 3.83 3.40
N ASP A 163 4.55 3.42 2.14
CA ASP A 163 3.61 2.41 1.63
C ASP A 163 3.77 1.03 2.31
N LYS A 164 4.88 0.79 2.99
CA LYS A 164 5.13 -0.48 3.70
C LYS A 164 4.49 -0.56 5.07
N PHE A 165 4.14 0.57 5.68
CA PHE A 165 3.75 0.64 7.09
C PHE A 165 2.27 0.91 7.30
N TYR A 166 1.60 1.54 6.34
CA TYR A 166 0.19 1.90 6.46
C TYR A 166 -0.58 1.52 5.19
N ASP A 167 -1.75 0.92 5.37
CA ASP A 167 -2.75 0.79 4.32
C ASP A 167 -3.25 2.20 3.98
N ASP A 168 -3.44 2.52 2.69
CA ASP A 168 -3.88 3.85 2.21
C ASP A 168 -5.15 4.34 2.92
N GLU A 169 -6.00 3.40 3.40
CA GLU A 169 -7.25 3.71 4.08
C GLU A 169 -7.09 3.87 5.61
N HIS A 170 -5.90 3.63 6.18
CA HIS A 170 -5.72 3.59 7.64
C HIS A 170 -6.11 4.91 8.33
N TRP A 171 -5.82 6.04 7.71
CA TRP A 171 -6.08 7.38 8.26
C TRP A 171 -7.31 8.05 7.68
N GLU A 172 -8.01 7.43 6.73
CA GLU A 172 -9.22 8.02 6.15
C GLU A 172 -10.31 8.22 7.23
N PRO A 173 -10.84 9.45 7.38
CA PRO A 173 -12.00 9.69 8.20
C PRO A 173 -13.23 8.95 7.62
N ILE A 174 -14.11 8.49 8.50
CA ILE A 174 -15.31 7.74 8.08
C ILE A 174 -16.49 8.68 7.87
N LYS A 175 -16.54 9.77 8.64
CA LYS A 175 -17.70 10.68 8.71
C LYS A 175 -17.41 12.07 8.17
N THR A 176 -16.16 12.52 8.24
CA THR A 176 -15.72 13.84 7.76
C THR A 176 -15.34 13.75 6.29
N GLU A 177 -15.96 14.56 5.44
CA GLU A 177 -15.59 14.65 4.01
C GLU A 177 -14.24 15.35 3.85
N ILE A 178 -13.33 14.78 3.08
CA ILE A 178 -12.05 15.42 2.73
C ILE A 178 -12.13 15.89 1.27
N ARG A 179 -11.89 17.18 1.04
CA ARG A 179 -11.80 17.79 -0.29
C ARG A 179 -10.39 18.28 -0.55
N TYR A 180 -9.88 17.93 -1.72
CA TYR A 180 -8.52 18.26 -2.08
C TYR A 180 -8.44 19.56 -2.88
N LEU A 181 -7.46 20.38 -2.50
CA LEU A 181 -7.14 21.64 -3.18
C LEU A 181 -5.81 21.54 -3.92
N SER A 182 -5.65 22.37 -4.95
CA SER A 182 -4.33 22.57 -5.55
C SER A 182 -3.38 23.24 -4.55
N LYS A 183 -2.12 22.80 -4.49
CA LYS A 183 -1.08 23.43 -3.67
C LYS A 183 -0.73 24.88 -4.08
N SER A 184 -1.15 25.31 -5.25
CA SER A 184 -1.01 26.69 -5.68
C SER A 184 -1.95 27.65 -4.94
N ILE A 185 -3.02 27.13 -4.36
CA ILE A 185 -4.00 27.90 -3.59
C ILE A 185 -3.48 28.02 -2.16
N LYS A 186 -3.17 29.25 -1.76
CA LYS A 186 -2.63 29.57 -0.42
C LYS A 186 -3.35 30.77 0.18
N LYS A 187 -3.42 30.82 1.50
CA LYS A 187 -3.84 32.03 2.24
C LYS A 187 -2.85 33.17 1.95
N PRO A 188 -3.28 34.39 1.75
CA PRO A 188 -4.63 34.94 1.99
C PRO A 188 -5.55 34.97 0.76
N ASP A 189 -5.49 34.04 -0.17
CA ASP A 189 -6.36 34.03 -1.34
C ASP A 189 -7.84 33.88 -0.94
N SER A 190 -8.62 34.96 -1.11
CA SER A 190 -10.03 35.01 -0.74
C SER A 190 -10.92 34.14 -1.62
N GLU A 191 -10.48 33.80 -2.85
CA GLU A 191 -11.28 33.00 -3.78
C GLU A 191 -11.59 31.61 -3.20
N ILE A 192 -10.64 31.04 -2.42
CA ILE A 192 -10.90 29.74 -1.79
C ILE A 192 -12.06 29.77 -0.81
N LEU A 193 -12.18 30.84 -0.02
CA LEU A 193 -13.27 30.99 0.92
C LEU A 193 -14.61 31.15 0.19
N GLU A 194 -14.62 31.84 -0.92
CA GLU A 194 -15.80 31.95 -1.81
C GLU A 194 -16.17 30.59 -2.41
N ILE A 195 -15.20 29.77 -2.84
CA ILE A 195 -15.42 28.40 -3.31
C ILE A 195 -16.04 27.55 -2.21
N ILE A 196 -15.49 27.59 -1.00
CA ILE A 196 -16.00 26.84 0.15
C ILE A 196 -17.46 27.20 0.43
N LEU A 197 -17.76 28.50 0.50
CA LEU A 197 -19.13 28.95 0.78
C LEU A 197 -20.11 28.59 -0.36
N ARG A 198 -19.68 28.70 -1.60
CA ARG A 198 -20.47 28.30 -2.78
C ARG A 198 -20.78 26.81 -2.78
N ASP A 199 -19.80 25.96 -2.44
CA ASP A 199 -19.95 24.50 -2.40
C ASP A 199 -21.06 24.07 -1.42
N PHE A 200 -21.24 24.84 -0.36
CA PHE A 200 -22.28 24.61 0.65
C PHE A 200 -23.47 25.56 0.52
N GLN A 201 -23.51 26.43 -0.48
CA GLN A 201 -24.58 27.41 -0.71
C GLN A 201 -24.83 28.30 0.53
N VAL A 202 -23.76 28.69 1.21
CA VAL A 202 -23.80 29.58 2.37
C VAL A 202 -23.58 31.02 1.93
N ALA A 203 -24.44 31.91 2.36
CA ALA A 203 -24.24 33.36 2.16
C ALA A 203 -23.11 33.86 3.09
N LYS A 204 -22.30 34.80 2.61
CA LYS A 204 -21.15 35.35 3.34
C LYS A 204 -21.53 35.90 4.70
N GLU A 205 -22.71 36.53 4.82
CA GLU A 205 -23.25 37.10 6.03
C GLU A 205 -23.58 36.04 7.10
N ASN A 206 -23.82 34.79 6.70
CA ASN A 206 -24.15 33.67 7.57
C ASN A 206 -22.92 32.85 7.98
N ALA A 207 -21.75 33.17 7.46
CA ALA A 207 -20.50 32.49 7.75
C ALA A 207 -19.59 33.31 8.67
N ILE A 208 -18.71 32.62 9.36
CA ILE A 208 -17.53 33.17 10.02
C ILE A 208 -16.29 32.42 9.54
N TYR A 209 -15.15 33.09 9.57
CA TYR A 209 -13.86 32.46 9.39
C TYR A 209 -12.98 32.70 10.64
N ILE A 210 -12.33 31.64 11.15
CA ILE A 210 -11.50 31.68 12.35
C ILE A 210 -10.09 31.22 11.98
N GLY A 211 -9.07 31.98 12.39
CA GLY A 211 -7.65 31.62 12.20
C GLY A 211 -6.72 32.38 13.09
N ASP A 212 -5.45 31.92 13.17
CA ASP A 212 -4.43 32.45 14.09
C ASP A 212 -3.42 33.44 13.44
N LYS A 213 -3.49 33.62 12.11
CA LYS A 213 -2.59 34.56 11.39
C LYS A 213 -3.36 35.77 10.87
N ILE A 214 -2.97 36.96 11.34
CA ILE A 214 -3.62 38.22 10.92
C ILE A 214 -3.42 38.48 9.44
N ASP A 215 -2.21 38.34 8.93
CA ASP A 215 -1.81 38.62 7.56
C ASP A 215 -2.33 37.59 6.54
N ARG A 216 -2.74 36.44 7.00
CA ARG A 216 -3.19 35.33 6.14
C ARG A 216 -4.66 35.03 6.32
N ASP A 217 -5.05 34.62 7.50
CA ASP A 217 -6.41 34.17 7.82
C ASP A 217 -7.40 35.32 7.89
N ILE A 218 -7.05 36.34 8.67
CA ILE A 218 -7.94 37.49 8.87
C ILE A 218 -8.04 38.32 7.60
N ARG A 219 -6.92 38.55 6.91
CA ARG A 219 -6.91 39.21 5.62
C ARG A 219 -7.81 38.49 4.61
N MET A 220 -7.67 37.18 4.46
CA MET A 220 -8.49 36.36 3.56
C MET A 220 -9.99 36.52 3.87
N ALA A 221 -10.36 36.45 5.15
CA ALA A 221 -11.75 36.57 5.56
C ALA A 221 -12.34 37.95 5.25
N LEU A 222 -11.58 39.02 5.53
CA LEU A 222 -11.96 40.39 5.22
C LEU A 222 -12.11 40.63 3.71
N ASP A 223 -11.14 40.15 2.92
CA ASP A 223 -11.18 40.28 1.46
C ASP A 223 -12.35 39.50 0.83
N ALA A 224 -12.73 38.35 1.43
CA ALA A 224 -13.93 37.58 1.05
C ALA A 224 -15.24 38.21 1.53
N GLY A 225 -15.22 39.21 2.42
CA GLY A 225 -16.40 39.81 3.05
C GLY A 225 -17.08 38.88 4.04
N VAL A 226 -16.32 37.99 4.69
CA VAL A 226 -16.78 37.06 5.71
C VAL A 226 -16.37 37.58 7.09
N THR A 227 -17.21 37.41 8.09
CA THR A 227 -16.88 37.81 9.47
C THR A 227 -15.59 37.12 9.93
N SER A 228 -14.56 37.93 10.22
CA SER A 228 -13.20 37.50 10.55
C SER A 228 -13.02 37.38 12.06
N ILE A 229 -12.48 36.25 12.52
CA ILE A 229 -12.26 35.98 13.95
C ILE A 229 -10.81 35.57 14.16
N TYR A 230 -10.10 36.38 14.93
CA TYR A 230 -8.71 36.12 15.27
C TYR A 230 -8.57 35.24 16.50
N ALA A 231 -8.02 34.05 16.31
CA ALA A 231 -7.70 33.09 17.37
C ALA A 231 -6.34 33.46 18.01
N LYS A 232 -6.30 34.55 18.78
CA LYS A 232 -5.06 35.08 19.37
C LYS A 232 -4.39 34.11 20.33
N TYR A 233 -5.16 33.26 21.03
CA TYR A 233 -4.63 32.21 21.90
C TYR A 233 -3.73 31.20 21.17
N GLY A 234 -3.88 31.05 19.84
CA GLY A 234 -3.05 30.14 19.02
C GLY A 234 -1.83 30.82 18.40
N SER A 235 -1.74 32.15 18.42
CA SER A 235 -0.68 32.93 17.78
C SER A 235 0.57 33.12 18.65
N GLU A 236 0.84 32.24 19.64
CA GLU A 236 1.99 32.37 20.52
C GLU A 236 3.30 32.22 19.74
N ILE A 237 3.97 33.34 19.47
CA ILE A 237 5.31 33.37 18.89
C ILE A 237 6.34 33.12 19.99
N ALA A 238 6.43 31.89 20.47
CA ALA A 238 7.50 31.49 21.37
C ALA A 238 8.83 31.53 20.59
N SER A 239 9.75 32.41 21.00
CA SER A 239 10.94 32.77 20.25
C SER A 239 11.81 31.58 19.82
N ASP A 240 12.01 30.59 20.68
CA ASP A 240 12.92 29.47 20.41
C ASP A 240 12.31 28.42 19.44
N LYS A 241 11.03 28.12 19.59
CA LYS A 241 10.31 27.20 18.72
C LYS A 241 10.29 27.72 17.27
N TYR A 242 9.98 29.00 17.11
CA TYR A 242 9.91 29.65 15.81
C TYR A 242 11.28 29.81 15.18
N LYS A 243 12.34 30.05 15.97
CA LYS A 243 13.72 30.12 15.47
C LYS A 243 14.13 28.81 14.82
N LEU A 244 13.98 27.67 15.50
CA LEU A 244 14.31 26.35 14.93
C LEU A 244 13.47 26.06 13.68
N LEU A 245 12.17 26.39 13.71
CA LEU A 245 11.30 26.21 12.55
C LEU A 245 11.85 26.97 11.33
N LYS A 246 12.24 28.22 11.44
CA LYS A 246 12.83 29.01 10.35
C LYS A 246 14.12 28.40 9.80
N GLU A 247 14.95 27.82 10.66
CA GLU A 247 16.25 27.25 10.26
C GLU A 247 16.08 25.97 9.43
N VAL A 248 14.99 25.22 9.61
CA VAL A 248 14.72 23.95 8.92
C VAL A 248 13.46 23.94 8.05
N THR A 249 12.75 25.07 7.90
CA THR A 249 11.49 25.14 7.17
C THR A 249 11.64 24.87 5.67
N HIS A 250 10.55 24.50 5.06
CA HIS A 250 10.44 24.38 3.60
C HIS A 250 10.32 25.74 2.87
N TRP A 251 10.18 26.84 3.60
CA TRP A 251 10.11 28.17 3.01
C TRP A 251 11.41 28.53 2.30
N THR A 252 11.26 28.99 1.06
CA THR A 252 12.37 29.53 0.30
C THR A 252 12.68 30.96 0.75
N ASP A 253 13.85 31.46 0.39
CA ASP A 253 14.18 32.86 0.65
C ASP A 253 13.22 33.82 -0.09
N GLU A 254 12.64 33.37 -1.21
CA GLU A 254 11.58 34.07 -1.94
C GLU A 254 10.25 34.09 -1.18
N ASP A 255 9.88 32.99 -0.51
CA ASP A 255 8.69 32.95 0.34
C ASP A 255 8.85 33.89 1.54
N VAL A 256 10.02 33.88 2.19
CA VAL A 256 10.35 34.79 3.30
C VAL A 256 10.33 36.24 2.83
N LYS A 257 10.91 36.53 1.65
CA LYS A 257 10.93 37.88 1.07
C LYS A 257 9.52 38.35 0.73
N ARG A 258 8.68 37.49 0.16
CA ARG A 258 7.26 37.76 -0.15
C ARG A 258 6.48 38.08 1.13
N GLU A 259 6.70 37.32 2.21
CA GLU A 259 6.09 37.61 3.52
C GLU A 259 6.55 38.97 4.06
N GLN A 260 7.84 39.30 3.95
CA GLN A 260 8.38 40.59 4.34
C GLN A 260 7.81 41.74 3.48
N GLU A 261 7.79 41.58 2.16
CA GLU A 261 7.20 42.56 1.24
C GLU A 261 5.71 42.77 1.51
N PHE A 262 4.98 41.70 1.87
CA PHE A 262 3.58 41.79 2.27
C PHE A 262 3.44 42.60 3.57
N HIS A 263 4.25 42.32 4.56
CA HIS A 263 4.29 43.08 5.83
C HIS A 263 4.68 44.53 5.61
N GLU A 264 5.64 44.84 4.73
CA GLU A 264 6.05 46.20 4.43
C GLU A 264 4.95 46.97 3.66
N LYS A 265 4.34 46.33 2.65
CA LYS A 265 3.25 46.92 1.87
C LYS A 265 2.02 47.25 2.72
N HIS A 266 1.73 46.41 3.72
CA HIS A 266 0.56 46.57 4.59
C HIS A 266 0.91 47.15 5.97
N ARG A 267 2.15 47.61 6.16
CA ARG A 267 2.65 48.14 7.45
C ARG A 267 1.83 49.32 7.97
N ASN A 268 1.16 50.08 7.04
CA ASN A 268 0.30 51.19 7.36
C ASN A 268 -1.21 50.83 7.32
N GLU A 269 -1.57 49.62 6.94
CA GLU A 269 -2.94 49.16 6.97
C GLU A 269 -3.15 48.34 8.26
N GLU A 270 -3.85 48.90 9.22
CA GLU A 270 -4.23 48.20 10.43
C GLU A 270 -5.33 47.17 10.08
N ILE A 271 -4.91 45.88 9.89
CA ILE A 271 -5.86 44.77 9.69
C ILE A 271 -6.57 44.53 11.03
N LYS A 272 -7.86 44.94 11.09
CA LYS A 272 -8.68 44.77 12.27
C LYS A 272 -9.63 43.60 12.08
N PRO A 273 -9.46 42.49 12.85
CA PRO A 273 -10.46 41.43 12.89
C PRO A 273 -11.78 41.95 13.46
N ASP A 274 -12.89 41.38 12.99
CA ASP A 274 -14.22 41.72 13.54
C ASP A 274 -14.36 41.26 15.01
N LEU A 275 -13.65 40.19 15.40
CA LEU A 275 -13.63 39.63 16.74
C LEU A 275 -12.26 39.02 17.06
N ILE A 276 -11.87 39.11 18.33
CA ILE A 276 -10.64 38.50 18.85
C ILE A 276 -11.01 37.52 19.97
N LEU A 277 -10.51 36.31 19.87
CA LEU A 277 -10.56 35.30 20.93
C LEU A 277 -9.21 35.32 21.65
N GLU A 278 -9.17 35.95 22.81
CA GLU A 278 -7.92 36.21 23.53
C GLU A 278 -7.35 34.96 24.23
N GLU A 279 -8.22 34.16 24.86
CA GLU A 279 -7.81 33.10 25.79
C GLU A 279 -8.19 31.68 25.29
N SER A 280 -9.32 31.53 24.66
CA SER A 280 -9.82 30.20 24.23
C SER A 280 -10.87 30.27 23.13
N PHE A 281 -10.99 29.18 22.42
CA PHE A 281 -12.01 29.01 21.39
C PHE A 281 -13.44 29.12 21.92
N SER A 282 -13.66 28.80 23.19
CA SER A 282 -15.00 28.87 23.83
C SER A 282 -15.58 30.29 23.91
N GLN A 283 -14.73 31.31 23.87
CA GLN A 283 -15.18 32.72 23.84
C GLN A 283 -16.06 33.04 22.64
N LEU A 284 -15.96 32.24 21.56
CA LEU A 284 -16.80 32.37 20.37
C LEU A 284 -18.29 32.41 20.72
N LEU A 285 -18.75 31.57 21.64
CA LEU A 285 -20.14 31.44 22.02
C LEU A 285 -20.65 32.65 22.83
N ASN A 286 -19.77 33.50 23.36
CA ASN A 286 -20.14 34.72 24.09
C ASN A 286 -20.50 35.87 23.14
N TYR A 287 -19.99 35.81 21.88
CA TYR A 287 -20.11 36.92 20.95
C TYR A 287 -21.03 36.64 19.76
N ILE A 288 -21.19 35.37 19.39
CA ILE A 288 -21.92 34.96 18.20
C ILE A 288 -23.02 33.96 18.57
N SER A 289 -24.21 34.24 18.04
CA SER A 289 -25.35 33.32 18.12
C SER A 289 -25.38 32.43 16.87
N PHE A 290 -25.68 31.18 17.05
CA PHE A 290 -25.72 30.21 15.96
C PHE A 290 -27.10 29.63 15.73
N THR A 291 -27.40 29.25 14.52
CA THR A 291 -28.61 28.54 14.10
C THR A 291 -28.23 27.37 13.19
N SER A 292 -29.16 26.43 13.04
CA SER A 292 -28.97 25.28 12.18
C SER A 292 -28.71 25.69 10.72
N TYR A 293 -27.73 25.04 10.12
CA TYR A 293 -27.52 25.10 8.68
C TYR A 293 -28.53 24.16 7.99
N GLU A 294 -29.41 24.73 7.19
CA GLU A 294 -30.28 23.97 6.31
C GLU A 294 -29.69 23.94 4.91
N LYS A 295 -29.18 22.80 4.49
CA LYS A 295 -28.75 22.61 3.13
C LYS A 295 -29.93 22.80 2.19
N LYS A 296 -30.00 23.91 1.47
CA LYS A 296 -30.98 24.10 0.40
C LYS A 296 -30.73 23.05 -0.68
N LEU A 297 -31.53 22.00 -0.66
CA LEU A 297 -31.44 20.97 -1.68
C LEU A 297 -31.96 21.55 -3.00
N ASN A 298 -31.09 21.77 -3.95
CA ASN A 298 -31.53 22.01 -5.32
C ASN A 298 -32.08 20.68 -5.86
N LYS A 299 -33.41 20.57 -5.90
CA LYS A 299 -34.12 19.38 -6.40
C LYS A 299 -33.73 19.01 -7.82
N ASP A 300 -33.25 20.01 -8.60
CA ASP A 300 -32.79 19.80 -9.98
C ASP A 300 -31.44 19.05 -10.05
N LEU A 301 -30.68 18.97 -8.94
CA LEU A 301 -29.45 18.21 -8.87
C LEU A 301 -29.67 16.70 -8.68
N ILE A 302 -30.82 16.28 -8.14
CA ILE A 302 -31.10 14.87 -7.85
C ILE A 302 -31.01 13.99 -9.11
N PRO A 303 -31.62 14.34 -10.25
CA PRO A 303 -31.50 13.56 -11.48
C PRO A 303 -30.04 13.44 -11.96
N ASN A 304 -29.25 14.52 -11.84
CA ASN A 304 -27.84 14.54 -12.25
C ASN A 304 -27.01 13.61 -11.34
N ILE A 305 -27.26 13.61 -10.02
CA ILE A 305 -26.57 12.75 -9.06
C ILE A 305 -26.88 11.27 -9.36
N ILE A 306 -28.15 10.95 -9.61
CA ILE A 306 -28.60 9.59 -9.98
C ILE A 306 -27.94 9.16 -11.29
N SER A 307 -27.84 10.07 -12.29
CA SER A 307 -27.17 9.79 -13.55
C SER A 307 -25.69 9.47 -13.34
N ILE A 308 -24.95 10.31 -12.61
CA ILE A 308 -23.53 10.11 -12.32
C ILE A 308 -23.31 8.79 -11.56
N TRP A 309 -24.13 8.52 -10.55
CA TRP A 309 -24.07 7.27 -9.81
C TRP A 309 -24.34 6.06 -10.70
N SER A 310 -25.38 6.13 -11.55
CA SER A 310 -25.71 5.09 -12.51
C SER A 310 -24.54 4.78 -13.47
N ASP A 311 -23.84 5.83 -13.94
CA ASP A 311 -22.71 5.66 -14.84
C ASP A 311 -21.50 5.02 -14.13
N VAL A 312 -21.25 5.36 -12.88
CA VAL A 312 -20.21 4.70 -12.06
C VAL A 312 -20.56 3.23 -11.83
N VAL A 313 -21.83 2.91 -11.56
CA VAL A 313 -22.29 1.51 -11.42
C VAL A 313 -22.14 0.74 -12.74
N LYS A 314 -22.41 1.34 -13.89
CA LYS A 314 -22.17 0.72 -15.20
C LYS A 314 -20.68 0.42 -15.42
N VAL A 315 -19.80 1.33 -15.05
CA VAL A 315 -18.34 1.12 -15.10
C VAL A 315 -17.92 -0.03 -14.18
N GLN A 316 -18.48 -0.12 -12.98
CA GLN A 316 -18.25 -1.24 -12.07
C GLN A 316 -18.71 -2.58 -12.67
N GLN A 317 -19.89 -2.62 -13.30
CA GLN A 317 -20.40 -3.81 -13.99
C GLN A 317 -19.49 -4.20 -15.15
N HIS A 318 -19.04 -3.24 -15.95
CA HIS A 318 -18.12 -3.47 -17.06
C HIS A 318 -16.81 -4.15 -16.61
N PHE A 319 -16.17 -3.66 -15.55
CA PHE A 319 -14.94 -4.30 -15.04
C PHE A 319 -15.19 -5.67 -14.42
N ASN A 320 -16.34 -5.88 -13.80
CA ASN A 320 -16.73 -7.19 -13.30
C ASN A 320 -16.93 -8.20 -14.44
N ASP A 321 -17.56 -7.79 -15.53
CA ASP A 321 -17.76 -8.63 -16.73
C ASP A 321 -16.41 -8.96 -17.40
N ILE A 322 -15.49 -8.01 -17.49
CA ILE A 322 -14.14 -8.28 -18.01
C ILE A 322 -13.42 -9.31 -17.12
N ALA A 323 -13.48 -9.17 -15.79
CA ALA A 323 -12.87 -10.14 -14.88
C ALA A 323 -13.45 -11.55 -15.07
N LEU A 324 -14.76 -11.67 -15.27
CA LEU A 324 -15.40 -12.95 -15.57
C LEU A 324 -14.95 -13.52 -16.92
N ARG A 325 -14.83 -12.70 -17.96
CA ARG A 325 -14.32 -13.13 -19.29
C ARG A 325 -12.89 -13.63 -19.21
N ILE A 326 -12.00 -12.95 -18.45
CA ILE A 326 -10.62 -13.38 -18.23
C ILE A 326 -10.57 -14.75 -17.55
N ARG A 327 -11.41 -15.00 -16.54
CA ARG A 327 -11.50 -16.29 -15.86
C ARG A 327 -12.01 -17.39 -16.77
N ASN A 328 -13.01 -17.09 -17.61
CA ASN A 328 -13.51 -18.04 -18.59
C ASN A 328 -12.44 -18.40 -19.63
N LEU A 329 -11.70 -17.42 -20.14
CA LEU A 329 -10.56 -17.66 -21.04
C LEU A 329 -9.46 -18.48 -20.38
N ALA A 330 -9.13 -18.21 -19.10
CA ALA A 330 -8.17 -19.00 -18.33
C ALA A 330 -8.63 -20.46 -18.20
N LEU A 331 -9.92 -20.69 -17.95
CA LEU A 331 -10.49 -22.04 -17.87
C LEU A 331 -10.46 -22.77 -19.22
N THR A 332 -10.77 -22.07 -20.30
CA THR A 332 -10.68 -22.61 -21.68
C THR A 332 -9.24 -22.98 -22.02
N ALA A 333 -8.27 -22.10 -21.74
CA ALA A 333 -6.85 -22.38 -21.95
C ALA A 333 -6.39 -23.58 -21.10
N PHE A 334 -6.79 -23.63 -19.84
CA PHE A 334 -6.52 -24.76 -18.95
C PHE A 334 -7.03 -26.08 -19.52
N THR A 335 -8.29 -26.13 -19.95
CA THR A 335 -8.90 -27.33 -20.52
C THR A 335 -8.18 -27.80 -21.78
N PHE A 336 -7.83 -26.86 -22.67
CA PHE A 336 -7.09 -27.17 -23.89
C PHE A 336 -5.69 -27.76 -23.58
N ILE A 337 -4.95 -27.15 -22.64
CA ILE A 337 -3.60 -27.61 -22.30
C ILE A 337 -3.66 -28.97 -21.59
N ILE A 338 -4.65 -29.22 -20.73
CA ILE A 338 -4.85 -30.54 -20.08
C ILE A 338 -5.17 -31.62 -21.13
N ALA A 339 -6.02 -31.31 -22.10
CA ALA A 339 -6.32 -32.26 -23.20
C ALA A 339 -5.05 -32.58 -24.03
N THR A 340 -4.25 -31.56 -24.32
CA THR A 340 -2.96 -31.70 -25.01
C THR A 340 -1.98 -32.55 -24.18
N LEU A 341 -1.86 -32.32 -22.87
CA LEU A 341 -1.04 -33.14 -21.97
C LEU A 341 -1.51 -34.60 -21.95
N GLY A 342 -2.82 -34.84 -21.91
CA GLY A 342 -3.40 -36.20 -22.00
C GLY A 342 -3.00 -36.90 -23.31
N TYR A 343 -3.03 -36.19 -24.43
CA TYR A 343 -2.59 -36.71 -25.72
C TYR A 343 -1.08 -37.01 -25.74
N ILE A 344 -0.25 -36.10 -25.25
CA ILE A 344 1.21 -36.27 -25.15
C ILE A 344 1.57 -37.50 -24.31
N VAL A 345 0.89 -37.70 -23.20
CA VAL A 345 1.10 -38.86 -22.31
C VAL A 345 0.72 -40.17 -23.05
N LYS A 346 -0.40 -40.17 -23.75
CA LYS A 346 -0.88 -41.35 -24.50
C LYS A 346 0.07 -41.75 -25.62
N GLU A 347 0.52 -40.78 -26.43
CA GLU A 347 1.35 -41.02 -27.63
C GLU A 347 2.86 -41.01 -27.33
N ASN A 348 3.28 -40.85 -26.07
CA ASN A 348 4.69 -40.79 -25.66
C ASN A 348 5.54 -39.79 -26.50
N ILE A 349 5.00 -38.61 -26.80
CA ILE A 349 5.65 -37.59 -27.62
C ILE A 349 6.87 -37.02 -26.88
N VAL A 350 7.99 -36.93 -27.59
CA VAL A 350 9.27 -36.39 -27.05
C VAL A 350 9.79 -35.31 -27.98
N PHE A 351 10.35 -34.26 -27.42
CA PHE A 351 11.01 -33.21 -28.21
C PHE A 351 12.52 -33.35 -28.17
N TYR A 352 13.17 -33.03 -29.29
CA TYR A 352 14.62 -32.93 -29.36
C TYR A 352 15.04 -31.48 -29.57
N ILE A 353 15.78 -30.91 -28.62
CA ILE A 353 16.31 -29.56 -28.71
C ILE A 353 17.83 -29.64 -28.52
N GLY A 354 18.59 -29.19 -29.53
CA GLY A 354 20.06 -29.24 -29.50
C GLY A 354 20.66 -30.65 -29.32
N GLY A 355 19.97 -31.67 -29.86
CA GLY A 355 20.41 -33.08 -29.75
C GLY A 355 20.11 -33.74 -28.39
N LYS A 356 19.45 -33.03 -27.48
CA LYS A 356 19.03 -33.58 -26.18
C LYS A 356 17.52 -33.84 -26.19
N GLU A 357 17.14 -35.02 -25.68
CA GLU A 357 15.76 -35.40 -25.46
C GLU A 357 15.17 -34.62 -24.28
N ILE A 358 14.06 -33.91 -24.51
CA ILE A 358 13.32 -33.17 -23.50
C ILE A 358 11.92 -33.75 -23.39
N ASN A 359 11.52 -34.08 -22.17
CA ASN A 359 10.18 -34.59 -21.89
C ASN A 359 9.12 -33.54 -22.19
N SER A 360 8.25 -33.85 -23.18
CA SER A 360 7.20 -32.93 -23.63
C SER A 360 6.22 -32.58 -22.51
N ILE A 361 5.95 -33.51 -21.57
CA ILE A 361 5.09 -33.28 -20.41
C ILE A 361 5.65 -32.14 -19.55
N THR A 362 6.98 -32.12 -19.31
CA THR A 362 7.65 -31.07 -18.55
C THR A 362 7.45 -29.70 -19.18
N VAL A 363 7.68 -29.61 -20.51
CA VAL A 363 7.56 -28.34 -21.26
C VAL A 363 6.12 -27.83 -21.26
N PHE A 364 5.16 -28.68 -21.60
CA PHE A 364 3.76 -28.26 -21.66
C PHE A 364 3.15 -27.98 -20.30
N SER A 365 3.57 -28.69 -19.23
CA SER A 365 3.13 -28.38 -17.87
C SER A 365 3.66 -27.02 -17.40
N PHE A 366 4.95 -26.71 -17.67
CA PHE A 366 5.53 -25.41 -17.37
C PHE A 366 4.83 -24.28 -18.15
N LEU A 367 4.64 -24.46 -19.46
CA LEU A 367 3.95 -23.50 -20.31
C LEU A 367 2.50 -23.28 -19.85
N GLY A 368 1.81 -24.34 -19.49
CA GLY A 368 0.45 -24.27 -18.96
C GLY A 368 0.38 -23.48 -17.65
N ALA A 369 1.28 -23.75 -16.70
CA ALA A 369 1.38 -22.99 -15.46
C ALA A 369 1.67 -21.51 -15.72
N LEU A 370 2.57 -21.20 -16.65
CA LEU A 370 2.92 -19.84 -17.05
C LEU A 370 1.73 -19.08 -17.66
N ILE A 371 0.98 -19.72 -18.55
CA ILE A 371 -0.21 -19.13 -19.18
C ILE A 371 -1.28 -18.82 -18.12
N ILE A 372 -1.57 -19.75 -17.22
CA ILE A 372 -2.55 -19.50 -16.14
C ILE A 372 -2.05 -18.42 -15.19
N PHE A 373 -0.74 -18.36 -14.91
CA PHE A 373 -0.14 -17.29 -14.13
C PHE A 373 -0.30 -15.91 -14.81
N CYS A 374 -0.15 -15.83 -16.13
CA CYS A 374 -0.39 -14.58 -16.88
C CYS A 374 -1.85 -14.11 -16.75
N PHE A 375 -2.83 -15.02 -16.87
CA PHE A 375 -4.24 -14.68 -16.64
C PHE A 375 -4.48 -14.24 -15.19
N CYS A 376 -3.88 -14.93 -14.23
CA CYS A 376 -3.91 -14.56 -12.81
C CYS A 376 -3.36 -13.16 -12.58
N PHE A 377 -2.21 -12.83 -13.19
CA PHE A 377 -1.58 -11.52 -13.10
C PHE A 377 -2.47 -10.42 -13.67
N MET A 378 -3.03 -10.62 -14.87
CA MET A 378 -3.94 -9.64 -15.51
C MET A 378 -5.19 -9.40 -14.67
N ASP A 379 -5.87 -10.46 -14.21
CA ASP A 379 -7.07 -10.33 -13.38
C ASP A 379 -6.76 -9.58 -12.07
N ARG A 380 -5.64 -9.92 -11.40
CA ARG A 380 -5.30 -9.37 -10.08
C ARG A 380 -4.76 -7.96 -10.10
N TYR A 381 -3.79 -7.67 -10.98
CA TYR A 381 -2.99 -6.46 -10.92
C TYR A 381 -3.47 -5.36 -11.84
N TRP A 382 -4.30 -5.68 -12.84
CA TRP A 382 -4.92 -4.70 -13.71
C TRP A 382 -6.41 -4.51 -13.40
N TYR A 383 -7.23 -5.47 -13.79
CA TYR A 383 -8.67 -5.27 -13.81
C TYR A 383 -9.30 -5.21 -12.42
N HIS A 384 -8.78 -5.98 -11.46
CA HIS A 384 -9.28 -5.92 -10.09
C HIS A 384 -9.02 -4.55 -9.42
N LYS A 385 -7.91 -3.87 -9.75
CA LYS A 385 -7.65 -2.51 -9.25
C LYS A 385 -8.63 -1.48 -9.81
N PHE A 386 -8.97 -1.57 -11.10
CA PHE A 386 -9.98 -0.69 -11.69
C PHE A 386 -11.37 -0.93 -11.10
N LEU A 387 -11.72 -2.19 -10.85
CA LEU A 387 -12.96 -2.54 -10.17
C LEU A 387 -13.02 -1.93 -8.76
N ILE A 388 -11.94 -2.02 -7.97
CA ILE A 388 -11.87 -1.41 -6.64
C ILE A 388 -12.04 0.11 -6.73
N GLY A 389 -11.40 0.78 -7.70
CA GLY A 389 -11.57 2.21 -7.93
C GLY A 389 -13.02 2.59 -8.20
N ALA A 390 -13.71 1.85 -9.08
CA ALA A 390 -15.11 2.08 -9.38
C ALA A 390 -16.03 1.86 -8.16
N VAL A 391 -15.77 0.81 -7.37
CA VAL A 391 -16.52 0.54 -6.12
C VAL A 391 -16.28 1.64 -5.09
N SER A 392 -15.04 2.12 -4.94
CA SER A 392 -14.72 3.21 -4.02
C SER A 392 -15.46 4.50 -4.40
N GLN A 393 -15.47 4.84 -5.70
CA GLN A 393 -16.20 6.01 -6.19
C GLN A 393 -17.72 5.90 -5.99
N ALA A 394 -18.30 4.72 -6.25
CA ALA A 394 -19.71 4.47 -6.00
C ALA A 394 -20.05 4.64 -4.50
N SER A 395 -19.24 4.04 -3.62
CA SER A 395 -19.42 4.17 -2.17
C SER A 395 -19.28 5.62 -1.68
N PHE A 396 -18.36 6.39 -2.28
CA PHE A 396 -18.23 7.82 -1.98
C PHE A 396 -19.52 8.60 -2.30
N ILE A 397 -20.07 8.40 -3.51
CA ILE A 397 -21.33 9.05 -3.94
C ILE A 397 -22.48 8.63 -3.02
N GLU A 398 -22.61 7.34 -2.73
CA GLU A 398 -23.64 6.78 -1.86
C GLU A 398 -23.58 7.38 -0.45
N ASN A 399 -22.40 7.39 0.18
CA ASN A 399 -22.23 7.93 1.53
C ASN A 399 -22.51 9.44 1.58
N LYS A 400 -22.10 10.18 0.55
CA LYS A 400 -22.34 11.63 0.46
C LYS A 400 -23.82 11.97 0.36
N TRP A 401 -24.61 11.17 -0.38
CA TRP A 401 -25.99 11.47 -0.70
C TRP A 401 -27.00 10.58 0.01
N TYR A 402 -26.56 9.61 0.81
CA TYR A 402 -27.41 8.63 1.50
C TYR A 402 -28.55 9.25 2.32
N LYS A 403 -28.30 10.36 3.01
CA LYS A 403 -29.32 11.06 3.82
C LYS A 403 -30.43 11.68 2.97
N ILE A 404 -30.17 11.91 1.69
CA ILE A 404 -31.08 12.63 0.77
C ILE A 404 -31.73 11.64 -0.21
N ILE A 405 -30.97 10.64 -0.66
CA ILE A 405 -31.39 9.62 -1.61
C ILE A 405 -30.96 8.25 -1.03
N PRO A 406 -31.72 7.70 -0.07
CA PRO A 406 -31.37 6.42 0.56
C PRO A 406 -31.33 5.25 -0.43
N GLU A 407 -31.99 5.39 -1.57
CA GLU A 407 -32.14 4.36 -2.60
C GLU A 407 -30.83 4.06 -3.35
N ILE A 408 -29.84 4.95 -3.33
CA ILE A 408 -28.53 4.74 -4.01
C ILE A 408 -27.53 3.93 -3.19
N GLY A 409 -27.93 3.21 -2.15
CA GLY A 409 -27.06 2.48 -1.22
C GLY A 409 -26.58 1.10 -1.69
N LEU A 410 -26.37 0.85 -2.99
CA LEU A 410 -26.05 -0.46 -3.57
C LEU A 410 -24.71 -1.01 -3.08
N SER A 411 -23.64 -0.21 -3.08
CA SER A 411 -22.29 -0.65 -2.67
C SER A 411 -22.26 -1.05 -1.20
N ASN A 412 -22.97 -0.30 -0.35
CA ASN A 412 -23.11 -0.61 1.07
C ASN A 412 -23.91 -1.91 1.28
N ALA A 413 -24.99 -2.13 0.51
CA ALA A 413 -25.78 -3.35 0.54
C ALA A 413 -24.95 -4.58 0.12
N ILE A 414 -24.20 -4.48 -0.99
CA ILE A 414 -23.32 -5.55 -1.47
C ILE A 414 -22.21 -5.84 -0.45
N THR A 415 -21.59 -4.82 0.14
CA THR A 415 -20.51 -4.98 1.11
C THR A 415 -21.00 -5.72 2.36
N LYS A 416 -22.20 -5.40 2.86
CA LYS A 416 -22.81 -6.09 4.01
C LYS A 416 -23.07 -7.58 3.72
N GLN A 417 -23.46 -7.93 2.49
CA GLN A 417 -23.80 -9.32 2.08
C GLN A 417 -22.60 -10.11 1.54
N SER A 418 -21.50 -9.43 1.17
CA SER A 418 -20.40 -10.06 0.44
C SER A 418 -19.46 -10.93 1.28
N GLY A 419 -19.52 -10.87 2.60
CA GLY A 419 -18.69 -11.68 3.49
C GLY A 419 -19.33 -13.02 3.82
N PHE A 420 -18.83 -14.14 3.27
CA PHE A 420 -19.26 -15.46 3.72
C PHE A 420 -18.11 -16.23 4.36
N TYR A 421 -18.47 -17.14 5.29
CA TYR A 421 -17.50 -17.98 5.98
C TYR A 421 -17.44 -19.35 5.32
N VAL A 422 -16.22 -19.83 5.02
CA VAL A 422 -15.97 -21.19 4.53
C VAL A 422 -15.16 -21.96 5.58
N GLY A 423 -15.58 -23.19 5.83
CA GLY A 423 -14.89 -24.08 6.76
C GLY A 423 -15.86 -24.95 7.56
N PHE A 424 -15.32 -26.03 8.17
CA PHE A 424 -16.07 -26.97 9.00
C PHE A 424 -15.74 -26.74 10.49
N GLY A 425 -16.74 -26.70 11.33
CA GLY A 425 -16.59 -26.62 12.79
C GLY A 425 -15.84 -25.37 13.28
N ARG A 426 -14.75 -25.53 14.02
CA ARG A 426 -13.92 -24.46 14.59
C ARG A 426 -13.03 -23.75 13.57
N PHE A 427 -12.85 -24.30 12.37
CA PHE A 427 -11.99 -23.74 11.31
C PHE A 427 -12.81 -22.95 10.27
N LYS A 428 -13.58 -21.95 10.71
CA LYS A 428 -14.29 -21.02 9.82
C LYS A 428 -13.41 -19.82 9.50
N THR A 429 -13.10 -19.63 8.21
CA THR A 429 -12.34 -18.47 7.74
C THR A 429 -13.25 -17.58 6.90
N LYS A 430 -13.26 -16.28 7.18
CA LYS A 430 -13.97 -15.29 6.36
C LYS A 430 -13.24 -15.15 5.03
N LEU A 431 -13.95 -15.39 3.94
CA LEU A 431 -13.45 -15.27 2.59
C LEU A 431 -13.70 -13.83 2.09
N ASP A 432 -12.63 -13.02 2.17
CA ASP A 432 -12.59 -11.70 1.53
C ASP A 432 -12.40 -11.83 0.02
N SER A 433 -12.70 -10.78 -0.74
CA SER A 433 -12.50 -10.71 -2.18
C SER A 433 -11.07 -11.12 -2.60
N LYS A 434 -10.04 -10.74 -1.83
CA LYS A 434 -8.63 -11.11 -2.04
C LYS A 434 -8.38 -12.62 -1.92
N LYS A 435 -9.06 -13.31 -1.00
CA LYS A 435 -8.91 -14.76 -0.79
C LYS A 435 -9.67 -15.58 -1.84
N ARG A 436 -10.86 -15.13 -2.26
CA ARG A 436 -11.65 -15.81 -3.31
C ARG A 436 -10.90 -15.96 -4.61
N PHE A 437 -10.09 -14.97 -4.96
CA PHE A 437 -9.25 -14.97 -6.13
C PHE A 437 -8.32 -16.20 -6.19
N TRP A 438 -7.60 -16.48 -5.09
CA TRP A 438 -6.70 -17.62 -5.01
C TRP A 438 -7.42 -18.97 -5.08
N PHE A 439 -8.65 -19.05 -4.61
CA PHE A 439 -9.46 -20.27 -4.73
C PHE A 439 -9.74 -20.65 -6.18
N PHE A 440 -9.72 -19.69 -7.10
CA PHE A 440 -9.89 -19.98 -8.53
C PHE A 440 -8.57 -20.38 -9.20
N TYR A 441 -7.50 -19.60 -9.04
CA TYR A 441 -6.26 -19.81 -9.78
C TYR A 441 -5.32 -20.85 -9.18
N ALA A 442 -5.26 -20.98 -7.85
CA ALA A 442 -4.32 -21.88 -7.20
C ALA A 442 -4.56 -23.36 -7.56
N PRO A 443 -5.81 -23.90 -7.62
CA PRO A 443 -6.03 -25.28 -8.06
C PRO A 443 -5.59 -25.53 -9.50
N LEU A 444 -5.80 -24.56 -10.41
CA LEU A 444 -5.41 -24.69 -11.81
C LEU A 444 -3.89 -24.77 -11.96
N ILE A 445 -3.16 -23.91 -11.25
CA ILE A 445 -1.69 -23.92 -11.24
C ILE A 445 -1.17 -25.20 -10.56
N LEU A 446 -1.77 -25.63 -9.46
CA LEU A 446 -1.36 -26.82 -8.72
C LEU A 446 -1.41 -28.08 -9.59
N ILE A 447 -2.45 -28.22 -10.42
CA ILE A 447 -2.56 -29.36 -11.35
C ILE A 447 -1.36 -29.40 -12.30
N PHE A 448 -0.97 -28.28 -12.89
CA PHE A 448 0.23 -28.23 -13.73
C PHE A 448 1.52 -28.51 -12.96
N CYS A 449 1.64 -28.05 -11.71
CA CYS A 449 2.76 -28.39 -10.86
C CYS A 449 2.85 -29.91 -10.58
N VAL A 450 1.71 -30.56 -10.39
CA VAL A 450 1.67 -32.03 -10.20
C VAL A 450 2.15 -32.73 -11.47
N PHE A 451 1.66 -32.37 -12.66
CA PHE A 451 2.15 -32.92 -13.92
C PHE A 451 3.65 -32.67 -14.14
N PHE A 452 4.11 -31.46 -13.82
CA PHE A 452 5.52 -31.09 -13.91
C PHE A 452 6.40 -31.97 -13.03
N VAL A 453 6.04 -32.15 -11.76
CA VAL A 453 6.79 -33.01 -10.82
C VAL A 453 6.70 -34.47 -11.24
N SER A 454 5.52 -34.97 -11.63
CA SER A 454 5.33 -36.34 -12.09
C SER A 454 6.18 -36.67 -13.31
N SER A 455 6.45 -35.70 -14.20
CA SER A 455 7.27 -35.91 -15.39
C SER A 455 8.70 -36.30 -15.06
N PHE A 456 9.27 -35.82 -13.95
CA PHE A 456 10.61 -36.22 -13.49
C PHE A 456 10.67 -37.66 -13.00
N PHE A 457 9.62 -38.15 -12.33
CA PHE A 457 9.54 -39.54 -11.88
C PHE A 457 9.39 -40.49 -13.07
N LEU A 458 8.56 -40.15 -14.05
CA LEU A 458 8.37 -40.93 -15.27
C LEU A 458 9.66 -41.02 -16.10
N ASP A 459 10.45 -39.95 -16.16
CA ASP A 459 11.73 -39.93 -16.88
C ASP A 459 12.78 -40.81 -16.20
N ASN A 460 12.82 -40.81 -14.88
CA ASN A 460 13.72 -41.69 -14.10
C ASN A 460 13.34 -43.15 -14.26
N ASP A 461 12.06 -43.53 -14.24
CA ASP A 461 11.60 -44.87 -14.46
C ASP A 461 11.92 -45.41 -15.88
N LYS A 462 11.73 -44.56 -16.91
CA LYS A 462 12.13 -44.91 -18.29
C LYS A 462 13.64 -45.14 -18.40
N LYS A 463 14.47 -44.29 -17.79
CA LYS A 463 15.93 -44.46 -17.77
C LYS A 463 16.34 -45.73 -17.04
N ALA A 464 15.71 -46.03 -15.90
CA ALA A 464 15.97 -47.25 -15.15
C ALA A 464 15.65 -48.50 -15.97
N LYS A 465 14.47 -48.57 -16.62
CA LYS A 465 14.08 -49.68 -17.51
C LYS A 465 14.99 -49.81 -18.73
N THR A 466 15.42 -48.69 -19.32
CA THR A 466 16.36 -48.70 -20.44
C THR A 466 17.71 -49.25 -20.04
N ILE A 467 18.22 -48.87 -18.86
CA ILE A 467 19.48 -49.40 -18.29
C ILE A 467 19.37 -50.89 -18.01
N GLU A 468 18.24 -51.33 -17.47
CA GLU A 468 18.00 -52.77 -17.19
C GLU A 468 17.95 -53.58 -18.50
N ASN A 469 17.22 -53.12 -19.52
CA ASN A 469 17.18 -53.75 -20.83
C ASN A 469 18.54 -53.79 -21.53
N LEU A 470 19.34 -52.75 -21.40
CA LEU A 470 20.73 -52.72 -21.91
C LEU A 470 21.63 -53.72 -21.16
N LYS A 471 21.48 -53.88 -19.86
CA LYS A 471 22.19 -54.86 -19.06
C LYS A 471 21.84 -56.30 -19.47
N ILE A 472 20.53 -56.58 -19.71
CA ILE A 472 20.07 -57.88 -20.20
C ILE A 472 20.68 -58.17 -21.57
N LYS A 473 20.58 -57.26 -22.52
CA LYS A 473 21.12 -57.40 -23.89
C LYS A 473 22.63 -57.56 -23.92
N ASN A 474 23.36 -56.81 -23.09
CA ASN A 474 24.81 -56.98 -22.93
C ASN A 474 25.16 -58.33 -22.31
N GLY A 475 24.36 -58.84 -21.34
CA GLY A 475 24.52 -60.17 -20.76
C GLY A 475 24.31 -61.29 -21.79
N GLU A 476 23.30 -61.15 -22.67
CA GLU A 476 23.06 -62.10 -23.78
C GLU A 476 24.23 -62.09 -24.82
N GLN A 477 24.71 -60.91 -25.20
CA GLN A 477 25.88 -60.80 -26.09
C GLN A 477 27.16 -61.38 -25.47
N LEU A 478 27.39 -61.20 -24.16
CA LEU A 478 28.51 -61.83 -23.46
C LEU A 478 28.43 -63.36 -23.50
N LYS A 479 27.24 -63.95 -23.26
CA LYS A 479 27.05 -65.40 -23.36
C LYS A 479 27.30 -65.92 -24.78
N GLU A 480 26.84 -65.16 -25.81
CA GLU A 480 27.12 -65.51 -27.20
C GLU A 480 28.63 -65.46 -27.52
N ILE A 481 29.33 -64.44 -27.09
CA ILE A 481 30.77 -64.31 -27.22
C ILE A 481 31.48 -65.46 -26.51
N ASP A 482 31.09 -65.85 -25.29
CA ASP A 482 31.68 -66.95 -24.56
C ASP A 482 31.41 -68.29 -25.27
N SER A 483 30.18 -68.51 -25.82
CA SER A 483 29.87 -69.69 -26.61
C SER A 483 30.74 -69.81 -27.89
N LEU A 484 30.94 -68.67 -28.56
CA LEU A 484 31.87 -68.60 -29.71
C LEU A 484 33.31 -68.85 -29.35
N ARG A 485 33.79 -68.35 -28.19
CA ARG A 485 35.11 -68.66 -27.66
C ARG A 485 35.30 -70.11 -27.34
N ILE A 486 34.32 -70.77 -26.74
CA ILE A 486 34.35 -72.21 -26.47
C ILE A 486 34.45 -72.99 -27.78
N LYS A 487 33.61 -72.68 -28.80
CA LYS A 487 33.67 -73.32 -30.10
C LYS A 487 35.03 -73.12 -30.78
N LEU A 488 35.63 -71.94 -30.62
CA LEU A 488 36.96 -71.63 -31.19
C LEU A 488 38.07 -72.39 -30.50
N LEU A 489 37.98 -72.61 -29.18
CA LEU A 489 38.86 -73.47 -28.40
C LEU A 489 38.71 -74.93 -28.83
N GLU A 490 37.50 -75.43 -29.00
CA GLU A 490 37.25 -76.81 -29.49
C GLU A 490 37.85 -77.04 -30.88
N ILE A 491 37.72 -76.08 -31.83
CA ILE A 491 38.34 -76.14 -33.14
C ILE A 491 39.89 -76.13 -33.02
N LYS A 492 40.47 -75.27 -32.14
CA LYS A 492 41.90 -75.26 -31.87
C LYS A 492 42.44 -76.58 -31.31
N ILE A 493 41.72 -77.17 -30.35
CA ILE A 493 42.08 -78.46 -29.74
C ILE A 493 41.97 -79.58 -30.84
N SER A 494 40.87 -79.60 -31.61
CA SER A 494 40.68 -80.54 -32.70
C SER A 494 41.84 -80.47 -33.78
N ASN A 495 42.29 -79.26 -34.09
CA ASN A 495 43.40 -79.06 -35.02
C ASN A 495 44.75 -79.44 -34.40
N GLN A 496 44.99 -79.29 -33.08
CA GLN A 496 46.20 -79.77 -32.41
C GLN A 496 46.22 -81.30 -32.29
N ILE A 497 45.10 -81.94 -32.10
CA ILE A 497 45.02 -83.43 -32.06
C ILE A 497 45.34 -84.05 -33.43
N LYS A 498 44.98 -83.37 -34.55
CA LYS A 498 45.26 -83.81 -35.91
C LYS A 498 46.73 -83.64 -36.34
N SER A 499 47.51 -82.88 -35.57
CA SER A 499 48.91 -82.58 -35.90
C SER A 499 49.94 -83.29 -35.00
N THR A 500 49.58 -84.24 -34.17
CA THR A 500 50.49 -85.01 -33.34
C THR A 500 50.82 -86.34 -33.95
N PRO A 501 52.11 -86.70 -34.29
CA PRO A 501 52.48 -87.99 -34.80
C PRO A 501 52.39 -89.04 -33.73
N VAL A 502 51.87 -90.22 -34.12
CA VAL A 502 51.77 -91.43 -33.31
C VAL A 502 53.20 -91.95 -32.93
N ILE A 503 53.58 -91.95 -31.69
CA ILE A 503 54.72 -92.74 -31.16
C ILE A 503 54.12 -93.86 -30.25
N LYS A 504 54.50 -95.10 -30.64
CA LYS A 504 54.17 -96.37 -29.99
C LYS A 504 54.84 -96.54 -28.63
N SER A 505 54.04 -97.16 -27.69
CA SER A 505 54.39 -98.14 -26.62
C SER A 505 55.68 -97.90 -25.81
N ASP A 506 55.58 -97.99 -24.51
CA ASP A 506 55.76 -99.20 -23.70
C ASP A 506 55.56 -98.92 -22.20
N LYS A 507 54.80 -99.80 -21.66
CA LYS A 507 54.76 -100.40 -20.26
C LYS A 507 55.43 -99.63 -19.10
N LEU A 508 54.73 -99.50 -18.02
CA LEU A 508 54.82 -100.16 -16.74
C LEU A 508 54.43 -99.31 -15.52
N GLU A 509 53.55 -99.88 -14.79
CA GLU A 509 53.39 -99.96 -13.33
C GLU A 509 52.91 -98.80 -12.50
N ALA A 510 51.80 -99.11 -11.81
CA ALA A 510 51.13 -98.41 -10.66
C ALA A 510 51.98 -98.61 -9.36
N PRO A 511 51.56 -98.27 -8.21
CA PRO A 511 50.63 -97.19 -7.76
C PRO A 511 51.19 -96.33 -6.58
N ILE A 512 50.53 -95.48 -6.00
CA ILE A 512 50.28 -95.34 -4.53
C ILE A 512 49.46 -94.07 -4.26
N HIS A 513 48.36 -94.32 -3.58
CA HIS A 513 47.49 -93.37 -2.81
C HIS A 513 48.21 -92.83 -1.56
N PRO A 514 47.54 -92.06 -0.72
CA PRO A 514 46.88 -90.71 -0.84
C PRO A 514 47.40 -89.70 0.22
N LYS A 515 46.89 -88.54 0.30
CA LYS A 515 46.47 -87.86 1.55
C LYS A 515 45.82 -86.47 1.36
N THR A 516 44.63 -86.47 1.81
CA THR A 516 43.85 -85.42 2.49
C THR A 516 44.66 -84.37 3.24
N THR A 517 44.16 -83.14 3.16
CA THR A 517 43.77 -82.21 4.26
C THR A 517 43.30 -80.90 3.60
N GLN A 518 41.99 -80.58 3.69
CA GLN A 518 41.31 -79.83 4.78
C GLN A 518 42.06 -78.64 5.37
N HIS A 519 41.51 -77.51 5.23
CA HIS A 519 40.99 -76.45 6.11
C HIS A 519 41.06 -75.04 5.43
N SER A 520 39.90 -74.46 5.23
CA SER A 520 39.19 -73.47 6.10
C SER A 520 39.94 -72.17 6.31
N ASN A 521 39.49 -71.10 5.74
CA ASN A 521 38.63 -70.09 6.34
C ASN A 521 38.10 -69.15 5.26
#